data_344a0859492f69291f30280cdb363057
#
_entry.id   344a0859492f69291f30280cdb363057
#
_cell.length_a   1.000
_cell.length_b   1.000
_cell.length_c   1.000
_cell.angle_alpha   90.00
_cell.angle_beta   90.00
_cell.angle_gamma   90.00
#
_symmetry.space_group_name_H-M   'P 1'
#
loop_
_entity.id
_entity.type
_entity.pdbx_description
1 polymer ?
#
loop_
_entity_poly.entity_id
_entity_poly.type
_entity_poly.pdbx_seq_one_letter_code
_entity_poly.pdbx_strand_id
1 'polypeptide(L)'
;MIFARFVRSKLVHFTLHFRITMSSAVVAAEKLAYVNYDSECTRLRLSFKYASEDLAERQYTLNRGSAEELRVVLTRIALNIANAEEGKKKRKRKKECAEDTSKTDLRPELSISLEHNGLPVSGDVANSDAWKDGSILQIGEQRYVIAVNAPTVRSVRLPKYFMVGFPAYARIELENCSLSDWKLTWYMSVTKGQKLPSHEVRKVNNMLFFNTHHSGPFLTPGASDIGRHVLLSLTPCAGQGMPVEVISPSAVEAGPGICPFEARQSFTPFFTAPGRFRCISYNLLADVYADTKFTRSVLFPYCASYALDLSYRKQLLLKELLGYKGDLMCLQEVDRRVFQEDLEPILGDHGFSGYYTEKCSPMAEGVACFFRLSKFRALHERSIVLATEMTQEPVLSDILASINKNEHLRDRILSLPTALQILLLEPLELPGRLLLVANTHLYYHPDSDHIRLLQAYCCIRLVEWMQGEYTEKYGVMPAVIFAGDFNSCPAFGVYQLMTCGYVSQDSRDWCSNVEEAVVGLEARQKILLASACGIPSYTNYTRGFQGCLDYIFYDCMQLVREHVVPMPTHEQVTQEEALPSAHFPSDHVAQVATLRWL
;
A
#
# COMPACT_ATOMS: atom_id res chain seq x y z
N MET A 1 3.59 -52.03 25.80
CA MET A 1 2.60 -53.06 25.41
C MET A 1 1.39 -52.37 24.84
N ILE A 2 1.22 -52.44 23.49
CA ILE A 2 -0.04 -52.69 22.77
C ILE A 2 -1.05 -51.51 22.86
N PHE A 3 -1.58 -50.87 21.80
CA PHE A 3 -1.66 -51.10 20.35
C PHE A 3 -1.91 -49.76 19.63
N ALA A 4 -1.24 -49.57 18.53
CA ALA A 4 -1.59 -48.55 17.51
C ALA A 4 -2.78 -49.06 16.68
N ARG A 5 -3.67 -48.19 16.23
CA ARG A 5 -4.45 -48.41 15.02
C ARG A 5 -4.67 -47.15 14.19
N PHE A 6 -4.17 -47.26 12.99
CA PHE A 6 -4.37 -46.44 11.79
C PHE A 6 -5.84 -46.18 11.45
N VAL A 7 -6.12 -44.96 10.99
CA VAL A 7 -7.17 -44.72 9.99
C VAL A 7 -6.56 -43.90 8.86
N ARG A 8 -6.35 -44.57 7.74
CA ARG A 8 -6.08 -43.93 6.43
C ARG A 8 -7.43 -43.58 5.80
N SER A 9 -7.68 -42.33 5.49
CA SER A 9 -8.71 -41.94 4.52
C SER A 9 -8.05 -41.72 3.15
N LYS A 10 -8.55 -42.48 2.18
CA LYS A 10 -8.13 -42.45 0.78
C LYS A 10 -8.64 -41.20 0.11
N LEU A 11 -7.74 -40.31 -0.34
CA LEU A 11 -8.04 -39.36 -1.41
C LEU A 11 -7.96 -40.09 -2.74
N VAL A 12 -9.09 -40.15 -3.44
CA VAL A 12 -9.18 -40.66 -4.81
C VAL A 12 -8.79 -39.51 -5.76
N HIS A 13 -7.62 -39.65 -6.35
CA HIS A 13 -7.23 -38.82 -7.50
C HIS A 13 -7.95 -39.36 -8.75
N PHE A 14 -8.87 -38.58 -9.29
CA PHE A 14 -9.37 -38.79 -10.65
C PHE A 14 -8.42 -38.08 -11.62
N THR A 15 -7.49 -38.86 -12.20
CA THR A 15 -6.70 -38.43 -13.35
C THR A 15 -7.46 -38.83 -14.61
N LEU A 16 -8.16 -37.92 -15.26
CA LEU A 16 -8.72 -38.12 -16.58
C LEU A 16 -7.58 -38.08 -17.61
N HIS A 17 -7.15 -39.23 -18.08
CA HIS A 17 -6.30 -39.37 -19.27
C HIS A 17 -7.18 -39.30 -20.52
N PHE A 18 -7.21 -38.17 -21.21
CA PHE A 18 -7.66 -38.13 -22.60
C PHE A 18 -6.52 -38.58 -23.51
N ARG A 19 -6.63 -39.81 -24.03
CA ARG A 19 -5.86 -40.26 -25.19
C ARG A 19 -6.45 -39.61 -26.45
N ILE A 20 -5.78 -38.59 -26.98
CA ILE A 20 -6.04 -38.05 -28.32
C ILE A 20 -5.23 -38.90 -29.30
N THR A 21 -5.91 -39.64 -30.16
CA THR A 21 -5.34 -40.30 -31.35
C THR A 21 -4.94 -39.22 -32.35
N MET A 22 -3.65 -39.07 -32.58
CA MET A 22 -3.12 -38.15 -33.56
C MET A 22 -3.42 -38.61 -35.00
N SER A 23 -4.29 -37.91 -35.70
CA SER A 23 -4.31 -37.82 -37.14
C SER A 23 -3.34 -36.69 -37.55
N SER A 24 -2.40 -36.97 -38.45
CA SER A 24 -1.38 -36.06 -38.93
C SER A 24 -1.96 -35.00 -39.87
N ALA A 25 -2.58 -33.96 -39.28
CA ALA A 25 -2.72 -32.66 -39.90
C ALA A 25 -1.98 -31.69 -38.98
N VAL A 26 -1.13 -30.83 -39.53
CA VAL A 26 -0.44 -29.77 -38.81
C VAL A 26 -1.53 -28.85 -38.22
N VAL A 27 -1.96 -29.13 -36.99
CA VAL A 27 -2.87 -28.27 -36.24
C VAL A 27 -2.05 -27.06 -35.84
N ALA A 28 -2.30 -25.90 -36.49
CA ALA A 28 -1.77 -24.63 -36.04
C ALA A 28 -2.11 -24.46 -34.55
N ALA A 29 -1.10 -24.14 -33.73
CA ALA A 29 -1.28 -23.98 -32.31
C ALA A 29 -2.43 -22.98 -32.06
N GLU A 30 -3.50 -23.44 -31.40
CA GLU A 30 -4.65 -22.60 -31.07
C GLU A 30 -4.20 -21.46 -30.15
N LYS A 31 -4.56 -20.22 -30.55
CA LYS A 31 -4.27 -19.00 -29.78
C LYS A 31 -5.36 -18.83 -28.72
N LEU A 32 -5.07 -18.06 -27.66
CA LEU A 32 -6.04 -17.76 -26.61
C LEU A 32 -6.57 -16.33 -26.78
N ALA A 33 -7.86 -16.16 -26.53
CA ALA A 33 -8.51 -14.86 -26.33
C ALA A 33 -9.22 -14.87 -24.98
N TYR A 34 -9.08 -13.81 -24.22
CA TYR A 34 -9.56 -13.70 -22.84
C TYR A 34 -10.79 -12.82 -22.78
N VAL A 35 -11.85 -13.29 -22.15
CA VAL A 35 -13.09 -12.53 -21.88
C VAL A 35 -13.28 -12.46 -20.37
N ASN A 36 -13.12 -11.28 -19.78
CA ASN A 36 -13.31 -11.06 -18.36
C ASN A 36 -14.51 -10.15 -18.14
N TYR A 37 -15.41 -10.57 -17.26
CA TYR A 37 -16.55 -9.76 -16.81
C TYR A 37 -16.15 -8.98 -15.55
N ASP A 38 -16.72 -7.78 -15.38
CA ASP A 38 -16.64 -7.05 -14.12
C ASP A 38 -17.47 -7.75 -13.01
N SER A 39 -17.26 -7.33 -11.75
CA SER A 39 -17.93 -7.94 -10.59
C SER A 39 -19.47 -7.88 -10.65
N GLU A 40 -20.03 -6.91 -11.36
CA GLU A 40 -21.47 -6.73 -11.55
C GLU A 40 -21.99 -7.38 -12.84
N CYS A 41 -21.11 -8.00 -13.62
CA CYS A 41 -21.40 -8.57 -14.94
C CYS A 41 -22.06 -7.59 -15.93
N THR A 42 -21.86 -6.28 -15.74
CA THR A 42 -22.42 -5.23 -16.60
C THR A 42 -21.53 -4.94 -17.81
N ARG A 43 -20.23 -5.23 -17.71
CA ARG A 43 -19.24 -5.03 -18.74
C ARG A 43 -18.35 -6.24 -18.91
N LEU A 44 -17.84 -6.42 -20.13
CA LEU A 44 -16.82 -7.39 -20.45
C LEU A 44 -15.60 -6.71 -21.08
N ARG A 45 -14.44 -7.32 -20.86
CA ARG A 45 -13.18 -6.96 -21.50
C ARG A 45 -12.69 -8.16 -22.33
N LEU A 46 -12.65 -8.01 -23.65
CA LEU A 46 -12.07 -8.99 -24.57
C LEU A 46 -10.63 -8.59 -24.88
N SER A 47 -9.67 -9.52 -24.72
CA SER A 47 -8.25 -9.31 -25.01
C SER A 47 -7.66 -10.47 -25.80
N PHE A 48 -6.92 -10.18 -26.89
CA PHE A 48 -6.21 -11.17 -27.70
C PHE A 48 -5.01 -10.55 -28.40
N LYS A 49 -4.06 -11.37 -28.85
CA LYS A 49 -2.91 -10.96 -29.67
C LYS A 49 -3.18 -11.33 -31.12
N TYR A 50 -2.98 -10.37 -32.03
CA TYR A 50 -3.17 -10.58 -33.46
C TYR A 50 -1.96 -10.07 -34.25
N ALA A 51 -1.58 -10.83 -35.26
CA ALA A 51 -0.54 -10.45 -36.26
C ALA A 51 -1.03 -10.85 -37.63
N SER A 52 -0.67 -10.08 -38.67
CA SER A 52 -0.85 -10.44 -40.07
C SER A 52 0.44 -10.17 -40.86
N GLU A 53 0.49 -10.52 -42.15
CA GLU A 53 1.64 -10.20 -43.02
C GLU A 53 1.98 -8.71 -43.01
N ASP A 54 0.95 -7.86 -42.95
CA ASP A 54 1.06 -6.41 -42.95
C ASP A 54 1.22 -5.82 -41.53
N LEU A 55 0.94 -6.58 -40.44
CA LEU A 55 0.91 -6.08 -39.08
C LEU A 55 1.71 -6.98 -38.14
N ALA A 56 2.73 -6.41 -37.49
CA ALA A 56 3.45 -7.10 -36.40
C ALA A 56 2.49 -7.44 -35.25
N GLU A 57 2.80 -8.50 -34.50
CA GLU A 57 1.98 -8.92 -33.35
C GLU A 57 1.75 -7.77 -32.38
N ARG A 58 0.48 -7.56 -32.06
CA ARG A 58 0.06 -6.58 -31.04
C ARG A 58 -1.15 -7.08 -30.28
N GLN A 59 -1.30 -6.59 -29.07
CA GLN A 59 -2.46 -6.87 -28.24
C GLN A 59 -3.62 -5.93 -28.58
N TYR A 60 -4.80 -6.50 -28.71
CA TYR A 60 -6.09 -5.81 -28.82
C TYR A 60 -6.86 -5.99 -27.52
N THR A 61 -7.45 -4.91 -27.02
CA THR A 61 -8.31 -4.92 -25.83
C THR A 61 -9.55 -4.09 -26.11
N LEU A 62 -10.73 -4.67 -25.94
CA LEU A 62 -12.04 -4.05 -26.14
C LEU A 62 -12.85 -4.14 -24.84
N ASN A 63 -13.34 -3.01 -24.37
CA ASN A 63 -14.31 -2.95 -23.25
C ASN A 63 -15.71 -2.75 -23.83
N ARG A 64 -16.67 -3.60 -23.46
CA ARG A 64 -18.03 -3.63 -24.01
C ARG A 64 -19.08 -3.84 -22.93
N GLY A 65 -20.33 -3.42 -23.22
CA GLY A 65 -21.47 -3.74 -22.37
C GLY A 65 -21.86 -5.21 -22.51
N SER A 66 -22.24 -5.85 -21.42
CA SER A 66 -22.70 -7.25 -21.43
C SER A 66 -24.04 -7.41 -22.16
N ALA A 67 -24.90 -6.39 -22.14
CA ALA A 67 -26.16 -6.36 -22.87
C ALA A 67 -26.04 -5.99 -24.37
N GLU A 68 -24.85 -5.57 -24.83
CA GLU A 68 -24.59 -5.25 -26.22
C GLU A 68 -24.60 -6.52 -27.09
N GLU A 69 -25.11 -6.45 -28.31
CA GLU A 69 -25.18 -7.59 -29.21
C GLU A 69 -23.77 -7.99 -29.73
N LEU A 70 -23.53 -9.29 -29.88
CA LEU A 70 -22.27 -9.86 -30.35
C LEU A 70 -21.79 -9.25 -31.66
N ARG A 71 -22.70 -9.02 -32.64
CA ARG A 71 -22.35 -8.44 -33.94
C ARG A 71 -21.62 -7.11 -33.85
N VAL A 72 -21.95 -6.29 -32.84
CA VAL A 72 -21.30 -4.99 -32.63
C VAL A 72 -19.85 -5.16 -32.22
N VAL A 73 -19.58 -6.15 -31.35
CA VAL A 73 -18.20 -6.48 -30.92
C VAL A 73 -17.39 -7.04 -32.08
N LEU A 74 -17.94 -7.99 -32.85
CA LEU A 74 -17.25 -8.58 -34.01
C LEU A 74 -16.91 -7.52 -35.06
N THR A 75 -17.86 -6.65 -35.39
CA THR A 75 -17.63 -5.51 -36.31
C THR A 75 -16.53 -4.58 -35.78
N ARG A 76 -16.51 -4.31 -34.48
CA ARG A 76 -15.47 -3.45 -33.88
C ARG A 76 -14.09 -4.07 -33.92
N ILE A 77 -13.99 -5.38 -33.76
CA ILE A 77 -12.71 -6.10 -33.93
C ILE A 77 -12.20 -5.88 -35.36
N ALA A 78 -13.06 -6.11 -36.38
CA ALA A 78 -12.70 -5.92 -37.80
C ALA A 78 -12.21 -4.49 -38.06
N LEU A 79 -12.95 -3.48 -37.59
CA LEU A 79 -12.59 -2.07 -37.76
C LEU A 79 -11.25 -1.72 -37.09
N ASN A 80 -11.00 -2.23 -35.86
CA ASN A 80 -9.77 -1.95 -35.15
C ASN A 80 -8.53 -2.56 -35.85
N ILE A 81 -8.67 -3.75 -36.40
CA ILE A 81 -7.61 -4.40 -37.17
C ILE A 81 -7.37 -3.64 -38.49
N ALA A 82 -8.42 -3.33 -39.25
CA ALA A 82 -8.32 -2.59 -40.50
C ALA A 82 -7.66 -1.21 -40.32
N ASN A 83 -8.07 -0.45 -39.28
CA ASN A 83 -7.45 0.86 -38.98
C ASN A 83 -5.96 0.74 -38.64
N ALA A 84 -5.55 -0.34 -37.97
CA ALA A 84 -4.15 -0.56 -37.60
C ALA A 84 -3.30 -0.88 -38.85
N GLU A 85 -3.84 -1.61 -39.80
CA GLU A 85 -3.18 -1.93 -41.09
C GLU A 85 -3.05 -0.69 -41.97
N GLU A 86 -4.12 0.13 -42.08
CA GLU A 86 -4.07 1.40 -42.83
C GLU A 86 -3.07 2.41 -42.26
N GLY A 87 -3.02 2.53 -40.94
CA GLY A 87 -2.07 3.44 -40.28
C GLY A 87 -0.61 3.11 -40.59
N LYS A 88 -0.29 1.82 -40.79
CA LYS A 88 1.07 1.37 -41.17
C LYS A 88 1.35 1.67 -42.62
N LYS A 89 0.37 1.49 -43.54
CA LYS A 89 0.50 1.82 -44.97
C LYS A 89 0.71 3.32 -45.17
N LYS A 90 -0.02 4.18 -44.47
CA LYS A 90 0.19 5.65 -44.51
C LYS A 90 1.58 6.05 -44.02
N ARG A 91 2.14 5.38 -43.01
CA ARG A 91 3.51 5.62 -42.52
C ARG A 91 4.58 5.12 -43.48
N LYS A 92 4.34 4.00 -44.20
CA LYS A 92 5.26 3.46 -45.22
C LYS A 92 5.29 4.34 -46.46
N ARG A 93 4.12 4.80 -46.97
CA ARG A 93 3.99 5.77 -48.06
C ARG A 93 4.64 7.12 -47.78
N LYS A 94 4.65 7.56 -46.50
CA LYS A 94 5.32 8.82 -46.12
C LYS A 94 6.85 8.70 -46.06
N LYS A 95 7.40 7.47 -46.05
CA LYS A 95 8.85 7.19 -46.11
C LYS A 95 9.38 6.92 -47.52
N GLU A 96 8.50 6.50 -48.44
CA GLU A 96 8.82 6.27 -49.82
C GLU A 96 8.19 7.43 -50.59
N CYS A 97 9.02 8.39 -51.08
CA CYS A 97 8.58 9.51 -51.90
C CYS A 97 7.87 9.04 -53.16
N ALA A 98 6.67 9.56 -53.38
CA ALA A 98 5.93 9.84 -54.61
C ALA A 98 5.88 8.77 -55.73
N GLU A 99 4.66 8.67 -56.25
CA GLU A 99 4.18 8.07 -57.50
C GLU A 99 3.56 6.69 -57.38
N ASP A 100 2.30 6.59 -57.28
CA ASP A 100 1.32 6.16 -58.28
C ASP A 100 -0.10 6.11 -57.66
N THR A 101 -0.98 6.89 -58.21
CA THR A 101 -2.42 6.89 -57.92
C THR A 101 -3.09 5.89 -58.86
N SER A 102 -3.81 4.96 -58.29
CA SER A 102 -4.89 4.16 -58.82
C SER A 102 -4.72 2.66 -58.65
N LYS A 103 -5.24 2.14 -57.56
CA LYS A 103 -5.93 0.84 -57.47
C LYS A 103 -6.68 0.80 -56.16
N THR A 104 -8.00 1.00 -56.21
CA THR A 104 -8.97 0.59 -55.23
C THR A 104 -9.02 -0.94 -55.24
N ASP A 105 -8.09 -1.60 -54.56
CA ASP A 105 -8.23 -3.03 -54.24
C ASP A 105 -9.36 -3.20 -53.24
N LEU A 106 -10.50 -3.67 -53.70
CA LEU A 106 -11.56 -4.27 -52.88
C LEU A 106 -10.95 -5.51 -52.22
N ARG A 107 -10.42 -5.33 -50.99
CA ARG A 107 -9.97 -6.46 -50.17
C ARG A 107 -11.19 -7.20 -49.64
N PRO A 108 -11.12 -8.53 -49.55
CA PRO A 108 -12.16 -9.28 -48.85
C PRO A 108 -12.26 -8.74 -47.42
N GLU A 109 -13.48 -8.42 -47.03
CA GLU A 109 -13.80 -7.96 -45.65
C GLU A 109 -13.31 -9.03 -44.66
N LEU A 110 -12.51 -8.64 -43.67
CA LEU A 110 -11.96 -9.58 -42.68
C LEU A 110 -13.11 -10.30 -41.97
N SER A 111 -13.27 -11.58 -42.32
CA SER A 111 -14.33 -12.41 -41.71
C SER A 111 -14.03 -12.67 -40.26
N ILE A 112 -14.99 -12.33 -39.37
CA ILE A 112 -14.92 -12.60 -37.93
C ILE A 112 -16.19 -13.31 -37.48
N SER A 113 -16.05 -14.44 -36.79
CA SER A 113 -17.15 -15.22 -36.27
C SER A 113 -16.82 -15.83 -34.91
N LEU A 114 -17.88 -16.15 -34.15
CA LEU A 114 -17.77 -16.88 -32.89
C LEU A 114 -18.52 -18.20 -33.03
N GLU A 115 -17.89 -19.29 -32.63
CA GLU A 115 -18.45 -20.63 -32.62
C GLU A 115 -18.44 -21.20 -31.20
N HIS A 116 -19.50 -21.91 -30.81
CA HIS A 116 -19.53 -22.67 -29.58
C HIS A 116 -19.96 -24.12 -29.85
N ASN A 117 -19.18 -25.09 -29.41
CA ASN A 117 -19.39 -26.51 -29.69
C ASN A 117 -19.54 -26.84 -31.19
N GLY A 118 -18.80 -26.10 -32.05
CA GLY A 118 -18.83 -26.28 -33.50
C GLY A 118 -20.04 -25.66 -34.20
N LEU A 119 -20.88 -24.94 -33.48
CA LEU A 119 -22.03 -24.21 -34.04
C LEU A 119 -21.80 -22.69 -34.00
N PRO A 120 -22.13 -21.96 -35.06
CA PRO A 120 -21.97 -20.51 -35.08
C PRO A 120 -22.93 -19.84 -34.07
N VAL A 121 -22.42 -18.86 -33.31
CA VAL A 121 -23.22 -18.04 -32.40
C VAL A 121 -23.85 -16.90 -33.19
N SER A 122 -25.19 -16.71 -33.05
CA SER A 122 -25.89 -15.63 -33.73
C SER A 122 -25.39 -14.25 -33.29
N GLY A 123 -25.22 -13.34 -34.23
CA GLY A 123 -24.82 -11.95 -33.95
C GLY A 123 -25.78 -11.15 -33.10
N ASP A 124 -27.04 -11.58 -32.97
CA ASP A 124 -28.08 -10.90 -32.21
C ASP A 124 -28.11 -11.32 -30.72
N VAL A 125 -27.27 -12.31 -30.34
CA VAL A 125 -27.15 -12.75 -28.96
C VAL A 125 -26.39 -11.68 -28.16
N ALA A 126 -26.85 -11.41 -26.93
CA ALA A 126 -26.16 -10.48 -26.03
C ALA A 126 -24.76 -11.03 -25.63
N ASN A 127 -23.81 -10.13 -25.39
CA ASN A 127 -22.46 -10.51 -25.00
C ASN A 127 -22.42 -11.37 -23.72
N SER A 128 -23.36 -11.16 -22.78
CA SER A 128 -23.50 -12.00 -21.58
C SER A 128 -23.68 -13.49 -21.88
N ASP A 129 -24.34 -13.82 -23.00
CA ASP A 129 -24.68 -15.18 -23.37
C ASP A 129 -23.82 -15.75 -24.51
N ALA A 130 -23.21 -14.85 -25.28
CA ALA A 130 -22.43 -15.21 -26.46
C ALA A 130 -21.04 -15.81 -26.11
N TRP A 131 -20.33 -15.18 -25.16
CA TRP A 131 -18.96 -15.55 -24.82
C TRP A 131 -18.93 -16.64 -23.74
N LYS A 132 -18.71 -17.86 -24.16
CA LYS A 132 -18.60 -19.03 -23.26
C LYS A 132 -17.19 -19.58 -23.28
N ASP A 133 -16.78 -20.14 -22.16
CA ASP A 133 -15.47 -20.79 -22.04
C ASP A 133 -15.33 -21.92 -23.10
N GLY A 134 -14.19 -22.01 -23.75
CA GLY A 134 -13.94 -22.95 -24.83
C GLY A 134 -14.58 -22.62 -26.18
N SER A 135 -15.33 -21.50 -26.33
CA SER A 135 -15.78 -21.02 -27.65
C SER A 135 -14.60 -20.66 -28.54
N ILE A 136 -14.78 -20.67 -29.86
CA ILE A 136 -13.75 -20.34 -30.83
C ILE A 136 -14.06 -19.00 -31.50
N LEU A 137 -13.23 -17.99 -31.27
CA LEU A 137 -13.26 -16.75 -32.03
C LEU A 137 -12.39 -16.93 -33.29
N GLN A 138 -12.99 -16.88 -34.46
CA GLN A 138 -12.31 -16.92 -35.75
C GLN A 138 -12.06 -15.50 -36.26
N ILE A 139 -10.81 -15.16 -36.57
CA ILE A 139 -10.42 -13.86 -37.16
C ILE A 139 -9.60 -14.16 -38.42
N GLY A 140 -10.24 -14.07 -39.59
CA GLY A 140 -9.66 -14.56 -40.81
C GLY A 140 -9.29 -16.04 -40.75
N GLU A 141 -8.03 -16.38 -40.92
CA GLU A 141 -7.54 -17.77 -40.80
C GLU A 141 -7.12 -18.13 -39.34
N GLN A 142 -7.09 -17.19 -38.41
CA GLN A 142 -6.61 -17.42 -37.05
C GLN A 142 -7.75 -17.79 -36.13
N ARG A 143 -7.54 -18.86 -35.33
CA ARG A 143 -8.49 -19.39 -34.36
C ARG A 143 -8.02 -19.11 -32.95
N TYR A 144 -8.94 -18.62 -32.12
CA TYR A 144 -8.69 -18.30 -30.71
C TYR A 144 -9.68 -19.04 -29.84
N VAL A 145 -9.18 -19.84 -28.88
CA VAL A 145 -10.01 -20.42 -27.84
C VAL A 145 -10.32 -19.33 -26.81
N ILE A 146 -11.59 -19.14 -26.51
CA ILE A 146 -12.07 -18.20 -25.49
C ILE A 146 -11.82 -18.78 -24.10
N ALA A 147 -11.13 -18.04 -23.26
CA ALA A 147 -11.01 -18.30 -21.83
C ALA A 147 -11.80 -17.20 -21.07
N VAL A 148 -12.87 -17.63 -20.38
CA VAL A 148 -13.75 -16.73 -19.63
C VAL A 148 -13.26 -16.60 -18.18
N ASN A 149 -13.15 -15.34 -17.68
CA ASN A 149 -12.70 -15.02 -16.32
C ASN A 149 -11.37 -15.70 -15.94
N ALA A 150 -10.49 -15.87 -16.93
CA ALA A 150 -9.18 -16.43 -16.71
C ALA A 150 -8.32 -15.51 -15.83
N PRO A 151 -7.36 -16.06 -15.07
CA PRO A 151 -6.36 -15.30 -14.33
C PRO A 151 -5.70 -14.22 -15.20
N THR A 152 -5.84 -12.96 -14.81
CA THR A 152 -5.38 -11.84 -15.63
C THR A 152 -4.64 -10.80 -14.80
N VAL A 153 -3.51 -10.32 -15.32
CA VAL A 153 -2.83 -9.14 -14.81
C VAL A 153 -3.48 -7.90 -15.46
N ARG A 154 -4.20 -7.11 -14.66
CA ARG A 154 -4.88 -5.90 -15.12
C ARG A 154 -3.92 -4.77 -15.40
N SER A 155 -3.00 -4.53 -14.48
CA SER A 155 -1.92 -3.56 -14.65
C SER A 155 -0.67 -3.95 -13.87
N VAL A 156 0.49 -3.53 -14.37
CA VAL A 156 1.78 -3.59 -13.67
C VAL A 156 2.44 -2.23 -13.80
N ARG A 157 2.81 -1.64 -12.66
CA ARG A 157 3.57 -0.39 -12.62
C ARG A 157 4.82 -0.58 -11.80
N LEU A 158 5.96 -0.29 -12.39
CA LEU A 158 7.24 -0.27 -11.70
C LEU A 158 7.47 1.10 -11.06
N PRO A 159 8.25 1.18 -9.97
CA PRO A 159 8.65 2.44 -9.38
C PRO A 159 9.32 3.37 -10.39
N LYS A 160 9.18 4.68 -10.18
CA LYS A 160 9.88 5.71 -10.98
C LYS A 160 11.39 5.63 -10.77
N TYR A 161 11.82 5.36 -9.54
CA TYR A 161 13.22 5.22 -9.15
C TYR A 161 13.51 3.79 -8.69
N PHE A 162 14.70 3.30 -9.05
CA PHE A 162 15.30 2.09 -8.48
C PHE A 162 16.63 2.50 -7.89
N MET A 163 16.79 2.37 -6.57
CA MET A 163 17.98 2.81 -5.86
C MET A 163 18.75 1.62 -5.28
N VAL A 164 20.06 1.67 -5.38
CA VAL A 164 20.95 0.65 -4.79
C VAL A 164 20.75 0.53 -3.29
N GLY A 165 20.49 -0.70 -2.81
CA GLY A 165 20.30 -0.99 -1.40
C GLY A 165 18.91 -0.65 -0.85
N PHE A 166 17.96 -0.22 -1.71
CA PHE A 166 16.59 0.07 -1.32
C PHE A 166 15.60 -0.87 -2.00
N PRO A 167 14.59 -1.37 -1.28
CA PRO A 167 13.60 -2.27 -1.85
C PRO A 167 12.66 -1.50 -2.80
N ALA A 168 12.52 -2.01 -4.00
CA ALA A 168 11.62 -1.50 -5.02
C ALA A 168 10.52 -2.53 -5.27
N TYR A 169 9.25 -2.13 -5.18
CA TYR A 169 8.09 -3.00 -5.33
C TYR A 169 7.36 -2.70 -6.63
N ALA A 170 6.91 -3.75 -7.31
CA ALA A 170 6.01 -3.62 -8.43
C ALA A 170 4.56 -3.51 -7.91
N ARG A 171 3.82 -2.51 -8.38
CA ARG A 171 2.38 -2.44 -8.17
C ARG A 171 1.70 -3.32 -9.21
N ILE A 172 1.01 -4.36 -8.76
CA ILE A 172 0.37 -5.36 -9.61
C ILE A 172 -1.12 -5.41 -9.28
N GLU A 173 -1.95 -5.09 -10.24
CA GLU A 173 -3.40 -5.26 -10.13
C GLU A 173 -3.80 -6.54 -10.85
N LEU A 174 -4.44 -7.44 -10.13
CA LEU A 174 -4.87 -8.74 -10.62
C LEU A 174 -6.39 -8.79 -10.75
N GLU A 175 -6.87 -9.69 -11.59
CA GLU A 175 -8.29 -9.96 -11.80
C GLU A 175 -8.50 -11.45 -11.93
N ASN A 176 -9.46 -11.99 -11.18
CA ASN A 176 -9.82 -13.41 -11.08
C ASN A 176 -8.67 -14.34 -10.61
N CYS A 177 -7.69 -13.82 -9.88
CA CYS A 177 -6.55 -14.58 -9.39
C CYS A 177 -5.85 -13.88 -8.23
N SER A 178 -4.91 -14.57 -7.62
CA SER A 178 -4.00 -14.07 -6.59
C SER A 178 -2.56 -13.95 -7.12
N LEU A 179 -1.68 -13.28 -6.38
CA LEU A 179 -0.27 -13.15 -6.77
C LEU A 179 0.45 -14.51 -6.79
N SER A 180 0.02 -15.46 -5.97
CA SER A 180 0.56 -16.83 -5.93
C SER A 180 0.32 -17.62 -7.23
N ASP A 181 -0.64 -17.20 -8.07
CA ASP A 181 -0.91 -17.82 -9.37
C ASP A 181 0.09 -17.39 -10.44
N TRP A 182 0.99 -16.47 -10.11
CA TRP A 182 1.97 -15.87 -11.01
C TRP A 182 3.39 -16.07 -10.51
N LYS A 183 4.29 -16.46 -11.41
CA LYS A 183 5.73 -16.44 -11.18
C LYS A 183 6.27 -15.06 -11.59
N LEU A 184 6.79 -14.32 -10.63
CA LEU A 184 7.45 -13.03 -10.83
C LEU A 184 8.96 -13.28 -10.98
N THR A 185 9.55 -12.79 -12.07
CA THR A 185 10.98 -12.94 -12.32
C THR A 185 11.56 -11.60 -12.74
N TRP A 186 12.64 -11.19 -12.10
CA TRP A 186 13.33 -9.94 -12.37
C TRP A 186 14.54 -10.16 -13.28
N TYR A 187 14.73 -9.22 -14.18
CA TYR A 187 15.85 -9.20 -15.12
C TYR A 187 16.51 -7.82 -15.11
N MET A 188 17.81 -7.78 -15.43
CA MET A 188 18.59 -6.54 -15.59
C MET A 188 19.05 -6.40 -17.03
N SER A 189 19.08 -5.16 -17.54
CA SER A 189 19.60 -4.90 -18.90
C SER A 189 21.12 -5.17 -18.96
N VAL A 190 21.53 -5.71 -20.12
CA VAL A 190 22.95 -5.95 -20.42
C VAL A 190 23.62 -4.63 -20.73
N THR A 191 24.74 -4.34 -20.09
CA THR A 191 25.56 -3.14 -20.38
C THR A 191 26.49 -3.36 -21.56
N LYS A 192 26.87 -2.27 -22.23
CA LYS A 192 27.79 -2.31 -23.39
C LYS A 192 29.11 -2.95 -22.99
N GLY A 193 29.51 -3.99 -23.72
CA GLY A 193 30.76 -4.72 -23.49
C GLY A 193 30.63 -5.92 -22.53
N GLN A 194 29.50 -6.12 -21.87
CA GLN A 194 29.26 -7.31 -21.04
C GLN A 194 29.03 -8.53 -21.94
N LYS A 195 29.82 -9.58 -21.74
CA LYS A 195 29.70 -10.85 -22.46
C LYS A 195 28.92 -11.83 -21.55
N LEU A 196 27.76 -12.26 -22.01
CA LEU A 196 26.92 -13.28 -21.37
C LEU A 196 26.66 -14.40 -22.38
N PRO A 197 26.47 -15.65 -21.94
CA PRO A 197 26.03 -16.74 -22.80
C PRO A 197 24.70 -16.39 -23.47
N SER A 198 24.57 -16.67 -24.76
CA SER A 198 23.37 -16.29 -25.54
C SER A 198 22.06 -16.91 -25.02
N HIS A 199 22.12 -18.06 -24.34
CA HIS A 199 20.98 -18.74 -23.73
C HIS A 199 20.51 -18.08 -22.42
N GLU A 200 21.30 -17.23 -21.81
CA GLU A 200 20.96 -16.48 -20.59
C GLU A 200 20.37 -15.10 -20.89
N VAL A 201 20.40 -14.69 -22.14
CA VAL A 201 20.00 -13.34 -22.58
C VAL A 201 18.73 -13.41 -23.40
N ARG A 202 17.76 -12.58 -23.06
CA ARG A 202 16.52 -12.40 -23.80
C ARG A 202 16.41 -10.97 -24.33
N LYS A 203 15.78 -10.79 -25.50
CA LYS A 203 15.57 -9.49 -26.11
C LYS A 203 14.12 -9.04 -25.91
N VAL A 204 13.94 -7.86 -25.31
CA VAL A 204 12.64 -7.21 -25.12
C VAL A 204 12.77 -5.74 -25.54
N ASN A 205 11.89 -5.24 -26.41
CA ASN A 205 11.90 -3.84 -26.92
C ASN A 205 13.29 -3.33 -27.35
N ASN A 206 14.03 -4.14 -28.12
CA ASN A 206 15.40 -3.86 -28.59
C ASN A 206 16.49 -3.77 -27.51
N MET A 207 16.17 -4.04 -26.25
CA MET A 207 17.13 -4.16 -25.15
C MET A 207 17.40 -5.65 -24.83
N LEU A 208 18.62 -5.95 -24.41
CA LEU A 208 19.00 -7.28 -23.95
C LEU A 208 18.94 -7.32 -22.42
N PHE A 209 18.35 -8.38 -21.87
CA PHE A 209 18.18 -8.59 -20.42
C PHE A 209 18.69 -9.96 -20.02
N PHE A 210 19.31 -10.07 -18.85
CA PHE A 210 19.68 -11.32 -18.21
C PHE A 210 18.90 -11.55 -16.92
N ASN A 211 18.69 -12.82 -16.55
CA ASN A 211 17.96 -13.19 -15.36
C ASN A 211 18.80 -12.90 -14.10
N THR A 212 18.22 -12.19 -13.14
CA THR A 212 18.86 -11.93 -11.83
C THR A 212 18.74 -13.11 -10.86
N HIS A 213 18.00 -14.17 -11.23
CA HIS A 213 17.61 -15.28 -10.36
C HIS A 213 16.81 -14.85 -9.11
N HIS A 214 16.35 -13.59 -9.09
CA HIS A 214 15.47 -13.08 -8.05
C HIS A 214 14.01 -13.27 -8.46
N SER A 215 13.20 -13.74 -7.53
CA SER A 215 11.75 -13.94 -7.70
C SER A 215 10.99 -13.30 -6.54
N GLY A 216 9.73 -12.93 -6.79
CA GLY A 216 8.87 -12.31 -5.80
C GLY A 216 8.53 -10.86 -6.14
N PRO A 217 7.73 -10.18 -5.29
CA PRO A 217 7.12 -8.89 -5.63
C PRO A 217 8.08 -7.71 -5.51
N PHE A 218 9.25 -7.86 -4.92
CA PHE A 218 10.22 -6.79 -4.73
C PHE A 218 11.61 -7.13 -5.26
N LEU A 219 12.41 -6.11 -5.54
CA LEU A 219 13.80 -6.20 -5.96
C LEU A 219 14.63 -5.17 -5.18
N THR A 220 15.77 -5.59 -4.62
CA THR A 220 16.75 -4.66 -4.06
C THR A 220 18.00 -4.65 -4.95
N PRO A 221 18.20 -3.61 -5.78
CA PRO A 221 19.36 -3.54 -6.66
C PRO A 221 20.67 -3.43 -5.87
N GLY A 222 21.74 -4.02 -6.41
CA GLY A 222 23.11 -3.90 -5.90
C GLY A 222 23.91 -2.82 -6.61
N ALA A 223 25.13 -2.52 -6.13
CA ALA A 223 26.00 -1.52 -6.73
C ALA A 223 26.38 -1.83 -8.19
N SER A 224 26.45 -3.11 -8.58
CA SER A 224 26.72 -3.55 -9.96
C SER A 224 25.57 -3.27 -10.94
N ASP A 225 24.39 -2.88 -10.43
CA ASP A 225 23.21 -2.67 -11.22
C ASP A 225 23.01 -1.21 -11.64
N ILE A 226 23.84 -0.30 -11.14
CA ILE A 226 23.81 1.13 -11.51
C ILE A 226 23.85 1.29 -13.04
N GLY A 227 22.94 2.09 -13.57
CA GLY A 227 22.81 2.37 -14.99
C GLY A 227 22.05 1.29 -15.81
N ARG A 228 21.61 0.19 -15.17
CA ARG A 228 20.80 -0.86 -15.83
C ARG A 228 19.32 -0.56 -15.72
N HIS A 229 18.58 -0.89 -16.76
CA HIS A 229 17.13 -0.98 -16.68
C HIS A 229 16.68 -2.31 -16.10
N VAL A 230 15.60 -2.27 -15.37
CA VAL A 230 14.94 -3.44 -14.76
C VAL A 230 13.80 -3.90 -15.65
N LEU A 231 13.65 -5.21 -15.83
CA LEU A 231 12.48 -5.83 -16.46
C LEU A 231 11.84 -6.77 -15.46
N LEU A 232 10.54 -6.61 -15.21
CA LEU A 232 9.72 -7.57 -14.48
C LEU A 232 8.91 -8.38 -15.48
N SER A 233 8.98 -9.70 -15.35
CA SER A 233 8.17 -10.66 -16.12
C SER A 233 7.26 -11.44 -15.16
N LEU A 234 5.95 -11.38 -15.42
CA LEU A 234 4.93 -12.17 -14.76
C LEU A 234 4.52 -13.29 -15.70
N THR A 235 4.69 -14.54 -15.28
CA THR A 235 4.26 -15.72 -16.03
C THR A 235 3.28 -16.53 -15.20
N PRO A 236 2.14 -17.02 -15.79
CA PRO A 236 1.17 -17.79 -15.04
C PRO A 236 1.76 -19.16 -14.64
N CYS A 237 1.52 -19.59 -13.40
CA CYS A 237 2.02 -20.87 -12.88
C CYS A 237 1.31 -22.08 -13.54
N ALA A 238 0.02 -21.96 -13.79
CA ALA A 238 -0.82 -23.04 -14.32
C ALA A 238 -0.98 -23.01 -15.85
N GLY A 239 -0.22 -22.20 -16.57
CA GLY A 239 -0.31 -22.07 -18.04
C GLY A 239 -1.55 -21.34 -18.55
N GLN A 240 -2.45 -20.93 -17.66
CA GLN A 240 -3.62 -20.09 -17.98
C GLN A 240 -3.32 -18.62 -17.68
N GLY A 241 -3.54 -17.73 -18.65
CA GLY A 241 -3.24 -16.32 -18.56
C GLY A 241 -2.15 -15.85 -19.52
N MET A 242 -2.12 -14.55 -19.79
CA MET A 242 -1.11 -13.96 -20.70
C MET A 242 0.10 -13.49 -19.88
N PRO A 243 1.32 -13.90 -20.25
CA PRO A 243 2.54 -13.33 -19.66
C PRO A 243 2.60 -11.81 -19.88
N VAL A 244 2.99 -11.08 -18.83
CA VAL A 244 3.12 -9.62 -18.86
C VAL A 244 4.57 -9.24 -18.55
N GLU A 245 5.10 -8.28 -19.31
CA GLU A 245 6.46 -7.79 -19.17
C GLU A 245 6.46 -6.26 -19.12
N VAL A 246 7.14 -5.72 -18.11
CA VAL A 246 7.24 -4.27 -17.90
C VAL A 246 8.70 -3.88 -17.64
N ILE A 247 9.19 -2.89 -18.40
CA ILE A 247 10.54 -2.34 -18.26
C ILE A 247 10.45 -1.08 -17.38
N SER A 248 11.43 -0.89 -16.49
CA SER A 248 11.53 0.30 -15.66
C SER A 248 11.60 1.60 -16.47
N PRO A 249 10.94 2.68 -16.04
CA PRO A 249 10.99 3.97 -16.73
C PRO A 249 12.38 4.60 -16.67
N SER A 250 13.13 4.36 -15.58
CA SER A 250 14.52 4.82 -15.41
C SER A 250 15.47 3.66 -15.17
N ALA A 251 16.75 3.91 -15.32
CA ALA A 251 17.80 2.99 -14.91
C ALA A 251 17.98 3.02 -13.38
N VAL A 252 18.64 2.01 -12.83
CA VAL A 252 19.02 1.95 -11.41
C VAL A 252 20.00 3.08 -11.09
N GLU A 253 19.73 3.82 -10.03
CA GLU A 253 20.51 4.94 -9.52
C GLU A 253 21.29 4.55 -8.24
N ALA A 254 22.35 5.30 -7.91
CA ALA A 254 23.16 5.03 -6.73
C ALA A 254 22.38 5.13 -5.41
N GLY A 255 21.34 6.00 -5.36
CA GLY A 255 20.61 6.31 -4.13
C GLY A 255 21.44 7.17 -3.15
N PRO A 256 20.90 7.44 -1.94
CA PRO A 256 21.57 8.30 -0.94
C PRO A 256 22.79 7.64 -0.28
N GLY A 257 22.99 6.35 -0.44
CA GLY A 257 23.97 5.61 0.34
C GLY A 257 23.40 5.08 1.66
N ILE A 258 24.22 5.08 2.71
CA ILE A 258 23.83 4.60 4.05
C ILE A 258 23.04 5.71 4.76
N CYS A 259 21.80 5.40 5.13
CA CYS A 259 20.95 6.33 5.87
C CYS A 259 21.15 6.17 7.40
N PRO A 260 21.01 7.25 8.20
CA PRO A 260 21.17 7.19 9.65
C PRO A 260 20.24 6.18 10.36
N PHE A 261 19.04 5.93 9.82
CA PHE A 261 18.14 4.90 10.36
C PHE A 261 18.74 3.48 10.27
N GLU A 262 19.66 3.19 9.35
CA GLU A 262 20.33 1.88 9.26
C GLU A 262 21.24 1.64 10.48
N ALA A 263 21.92 2.68 10.98
CA ALA A 263 22.66 2.58 12.23
C ALA A 263 21.72 2.32 13.42
N ARG A 264 20.53 2.95 13.44
CA ARG A 264 19.51 2.71 14.46
C ARG A 264 18.94 1.28 14.41
N GLN A 265 18.83 0.68 13.22
CA GLN A 265 18.37 -0.70 13.04
C GLN A 265 19.33 -1.73 13.65
N SER A 266 20.60 -1.37 13.86
CA SER A 266 21.56 -2.23 14.57
C SER A 266 21.16 -2.54 16.02
N PHE A 267 20.31 -1.71 16.63
CA PHE A 267 19.73 -1.95 17.95
C PHE A 267 18.56 -2.95 17.92
N THR A 268 18.10 -3.34 16.73
CA THR A 268 16.99 -4.29 16.54
C THR A 268 17.36 -5.42 15.59
N PRO A 269 18.51 -6.12 15.81
CA PRO A 269 19.04 -7.09 14.85
C PRO A 269 18.14 -8.33 14.70
N PHE A 270 17.30 -8.62 15.71
CA PHE A 270 16.41 -9.78 15.74
C PHE A 270 14.95 -9.39 15.94
N PHE A 271 14.05 -10.25 15.53
CA PHE A 271 12.63 -10.19 15.93
C PHE A 271 12.49 -10.39 17.44
N THR A 272 11.40 -9.94 18.02
CA THR A 272 11.17 -10.04 19.46
C THR A 272 10.93 -11.49 19.90
N ALA A 273 11.46 -11.85 21.05
CA ALA A 273 11.21 -13.14 21.69
C ALA A 273 9.76 -13.25 22.19
N PRO A 274 9.25 -14.45 22.53
CA PRO A 274 7.94 -14.62 23.14
C PRO A 274 7.72 -13.75 24.39
N GLY A 275 6.49 -13.29 24.56
CA GLY A 275 6.12 -12.39 25.66
C GLY A 275 6.61 -10.94 25.50
N ARG A 276 7.15 -10.61 24.32
CA ARG A 276 7.64 -9.27 23.95
C ARG A 276 7.05 -8.84 22.63
N PHE A 277 6.96 -7.52 22.45
CA PHE A 277 6.64 -6.93 21.14
C PHE A 277 7.34 -5.59 20.98
N ARG A 278 7.66 -5.23 19.74
CA ARG A 278 8.27 -3.95 19.38
C ARG A 278 7.25 -3.06 18.74
N CYS A 279 7.03 -1.89 19.36
CA CYS A 279 6.15 -0.84 18.87
C CYS A 279 6.95 0.24 18.15
N ILE A 280 6.45 0.70 17.02
CA ILE A 280 6.95 1.83 16.23
C ILE A 280 5.85 2.88 16.18
N SER A 281 6.16 4.16 16.46
CA SER A 281 5.31 5.31 16.13
C SER A 281 6.06 6.22 15.18
N TYR A 282 5.42 6.57 14.05
CA TYR A 282 6.10 7.35 13.02
C TYR A 282 5.12 8.18 12.18
N ASN A 283 5.29 9.51 12.20
CA ASN A 283 4.67 10.41 11.24
C ASN A 283 5.46 10.33 9.92
N LEU A 284 4.79 9.89 8.83
CA LEU A 284 5.44 9.59 7.55
C LEU A 284 5.62 10.82 6.65
N LEU A 285 5.08 11.97 7.01
CA LEU A 285 4.94 13.17 6.19
C LEU A 285 4.14 12.85 4.90
N ALA A 286 2.84 13.09 4.92
CA ALA A 286 1.94 12.79 3.79
C ALA A 286 2.40 13.49 2.51
N ASP A 287 2.20 12.82 1.37
CA ASP A 287 2.58 13.36 0.06
C ASP A 287 1.82 14.66 -0.26
N VAL A 288 0.56 14.73 0.17
CA VAL A 288 -0.26 15.94 0.03
C VAL A 288 0.33 17.18 0.75
N TYR A 289 1.21 16.98 1.73
CA TYR A 289 1.93 18.03 2.43
C TYR A 289 3.37 18.21 1.92
N ALA A 290 4.06 17.11 1.59
CA ALA A 290 5.46 17.11 1.20
C ALA A 290 5.70 17.75 -0.18
N ASP A 291 4.82 17.51 -1.16
CA ASP A 291 5.04 17.88 -2.57
C ASP A 291 4.17 19.06 -3.04
N THR A 292 4.15 20.15 -2.28
CA THR A 292 3.49 21.40 -2.68
C THR A 292 4.51 22.49 -3.04
N LYS A 293 4.07 23.50 -3.80
CA LYS A 293 4.92 24.68 -4.07
C LYS A 293 5.31 25.40 -2.78
N PHE A 294 4.38 25.50 -1.82
CA PHE A 294 4.62 26.12 -0.52
C PHE A 294 5.66 25.34 0.26
N THR A 295 5.51 24.04 0.34
CA THR A 295 6.45 23.16 1.05
C THR A 295 7.86 23.27 0.48
N ARG A 296 8.01 23.18 -0.84
CA ARG A 296 9.30 23.29 -1.53
C ARG A 296 9.97 24.66 -1.41
N SER A 297 9.19 25.73 -1.29
CA SER A 297 9.75 27.09 -1.26
C SER A 297 9.82 27.71 0.12
N VAL A 298 9.01 27.25 1.09
CA VAL A 298 8.86 27.88 2.40
C VAL A 298 9.19 26.91 3.54
N LEU A 299 8.58 25.72 3.56
CA LEU A 299 8.77 24.79 4.70
C LEU A 299 10.11 24.06 4.61
N PHE A 300 10.41 23.46 3.45
CA PHE A 300 11.62 22.65 3.25
C PHE A 300 12.48 23.15 2.07
N PRO A 301 12.81 24.46 1.98
CA PRO A 301 13.60 24.99 0.86
C PRO A 301 15.02 24.46 0.81
N TYR A 302 15.52 23.89 1.91
CA TYR A 302 16.81 23.22 2.05
C TYR A 302 16.79 21.77 1.51
N CYS A 303 15.62 21.15 1.43
CA CYS A 303 15.51 19.77 0.95
C CYS A 303 15.53 19.73 -0.58
N ALA A 304 16.33 18.84 -1.14
CA ALA A 304 16.37 18.62 -2.59
C ALA A 304 14.98 18.19 -3.11
N SER A 305 14.53 18.79 -4.22
CA SER A 305 13.18 18.55 -4.74
C SER A 305 12.87 17.08 -5.04
N TYR A 306 13.86 16.28 -5.46
CA TYR A 306 13.68 14.85 -5.69
C TYR A 306 13.47 14.06 -4.39
N ALA A 307 14.07 14.52 -3.28
CA ALA A 307 13.96 13.88 -1.97
C ALA A 307 12.59 14.10 -1.31
N LEU A 308 11.81 15.08 -1.78
CA LEU A 308 10.41 15.28 -1.39
C LEU A 308 9.42 14.44 -2.24
N ASP A 309 9.85 13.92 -3.40
CA ASP A 309 9.00 13.07 -4.24
C ASP A 309 8.68 11.74 -3.52
N LEU A 310 7.41 11.40 -3.40
CA LEU A 310 6.96 10.16 -2.77
C LEU A 310 7.63 8.93 -3.36
N SER A 311 7.88 8.91 -4.68
CA SER A 311 8.53 7.76 -5.34
C SER A 311 9.96 7.52 -4.83
N TYR A 312 10.61 8.56 -4.30
CA TYR A 312 11.89 8.49 -3.63
C TYR A 312 11.70 8.11 -2.15
N ARG A 313 10.92 8.92 -1.40
CA ARG A 313 10.75 8.78 0.05
C ARG A 313 10.19 7.43 0.48
N LYS A 314 9.24 6.88 -0.27
CA LYS A 314 8.62 5.59 0.08
C LYS A 314 9.60 4.42 0.14
N GLN A 315 10.66 4.41 -0.67
CA GLN A 315 11.67 3.37 -0.60
C GLN A 315 12.48 3.46 0.70
N LEU A 316 12.77 4.70 1.16
CA LEU A 316 13.42 4.94 2.44
C LEU A 316 12.48 4.55 3.59
N LEU A 317 11.21 5.01 3.57
CA LEU A 317 10.19 4.68 4.57
C LEU A 317 10.04 3.17 4.74
N LEU A 318 9.93 2.43 3.64
CA LEU A 318 9.78 0.97 3.68
C LEU A 318 11.02 0.29 4.23
N LYS A 319 12.21 0.71 3.80
CA LYS A 319 13.48 0.18 4.34
C LYS A 319 13.62 0.47 5.84
N GLU A 320 13.23 1.66 6.27
CA GLU A 320 13.26 2.07 7.67
C GLU A 320 12.28 1.24 8.52
N LEU A 321 11.00 1.19 8.15
CA LEU A 321 9.96 0.47 8.88
C LEU A 321 10.26 -1.03 9.00
N LEU A 322 10.62 -1.68 7.89
CA LEU A 322 10.91 -3.12 7.88
C LEU A 322 12.20 -3.45 8.63
N GLY A 323 13.20 -2.57 8.55
CA GLY A 323 14.51 -2.78 9.18
C GLY A 323 14.47 -2.77 10.71
N TYR A 324 13.53 -2.06 11.34
CA TYR A 324 13.35 -2.12 12.80
C TYR A 324 12.74 -3.43 13.29
N LYS A 325 12.24 -4.30 12.40
CA LYS A 325 11.63 -5.59 12.79
C LYS A 325 10.54 -5.42 13.84
N GLY A 326 9.67 -4.41 13.64
CA GLY A 326 8.54 -4.11 14.49
C GLY A 326 7.49 -5.21 14.49
N ASP A 327 6.67 -5.25 15.55
CA ASP A 327 5.52 -6.14 15.66
C ASP A 327 4.21 -5.34 15.63
N LEU A 328 4.26 -4.06 16.02
CA LEU A 328 3.17 -3.10 16.00
C LEU A 328 3.71 -1.77 15.44
N MET A 329 3.01 -1.17 14.48
CA MET A 329 3.34 0.12 13.89
C MET A 329 2.13 1.03 13.97
N CYS A 330 2.29 2.22 14.58
CA CYS A 330 1.31 3.30 14.63
C CYS A 330 1.84 4.43 13.76
N LEU A 331 1.23 4.65 12.61
CA LEU A 331 1.69 5.58 11.60
C LEU A 331 0.74 6.77 11.49
N GLN A 332 1.28 7.96 11.32
CA GLN A 332 0.52 9.20 11.14
C GLN A 332 0.86 9.81 9.79
N GLU A 333 0.03 10.72 9.30
CA GLU A 333 0.13 11.31 7.97
C GLU A 333 0.28 10.27 6.85
N VAL A 334 -0.62 9.32 6.86
CA VAL A 334 -0.69 8.29 5.82
C VAL A 334 -1.73 8.70 4.80
N ASP A 335 -1.31 8.99 3.56
CA ASP A 335 -2.27 9.17 2.46
C ASP A 335 -3.05 7.88 2.23
N ARG A 336 -4.37 7.96 1.99
CA ARG A 336 -5.22 6.80 1.68
C ARG A 336 -4.63 5.97 0.54
N ARG A 337 -4.16 6.66 -0.50
CA ARG A 337 -3.55 6.02 -1.65
C ARG A 337 -2.26 5.27 -1.30
N VAL A 338 -1.40 5.87 -0.46
CA VAL A 338 -0.16 5.24 0.00
C VAL A 338 -0.47 4.02 0.85
N PHE A 339 -1.49 4.10 1.72
CA PHE A 339 -1.95 2.93 2.47
C PHE A 339 -2.35 1.78 1.55
N GLN A 340 -3.30 2.02 0.64
CA GLN A 340 -3.91 0.97 -0.20
C GLN A 340 -2.96 0.42 -1.26
N GLU A 341 -2.11 1.26 -1.82
CA GLU A 341 -1.33 0.91 -3.01
C GLU A 341 0.13 0.56 -2.69
N ASP A 342 0.65 0.97 -1.54
CA ASP A 342 2.05 0.74 -1.17
C ASP A 342 2.18 0.01 0.18
N LEU A 343 1.63 0.56 1.30
CA LEU A 343 1.89 0.00 2.63
C LEU A 343 1.16 -1.33 2.87
N GLU A 344 -0.14 -1.39 2.63
CA GLU A 344 -0.95 -2.59 2.88
C GLU A 344 -0.44 -3.82 2.09
N PRO A 345 -0.22 -3.75 0.75
CA PRO A 345 0.28 -4.90 0.02
C PRO A 345 1.71 -5.28 0.40
N ILE A 346 2.59 -4.29 0.61
CA ILE A 346 4.00 -4.56 0.89
C ILE A 346 4.18 -5.13 2.31
N LEU A 347 3.56 -4.50 3.31
CA LEU A 347 3.62 -4.99 4.69
C LEU A 347 2.84 -6.32 4.82
N GLY A 348 1.77 -6.52 4.04
CA GLY A 348 1.06 -7.78 3.94
C GLY A 348 1.98 -8.93 3.50
N ASP A 349 2.79 -8.75 2.48
CA ASP A 349 3.80 -9.72 2.03
C ASP A 349 4.86 -10.01 3.11
N HIS A 350 5.05 -9.09 4.05
CA HIS A 350 5.95 -9.23 5.20
C HIS A 350 5.24 -9.75 6.48
N GLY A 351 3.99 -10.23 6.34
CA GLY A 351 3.24 -10.87 7.41
C GLY A 351 2.57 -9.90 8.38
N PHE A 352 2.22 -8.70 7.93
CA PHE A 352 1.41 -7.75 8.68
C PHE A 352 -0.03 -7.69 8.18
N SER A 353 -0.94 -7.29 9.06
CA SER A 353 -2.27 -6.82 8.70
C SER A 353 -2.38 -5.36 9.14
N GLY A 354 -3.07 -4.54 8.35
CA GLY A 354 -3.20 -3.12 8.58
C GLY A 354 -4.63 -2.62 8.58
N TYR A 355 -4.88 -1.57 9.36
CA TYR A 355 -6.13 -0.81 9.37
C TYR A 355 -5.83 0.67 9.17
N TYR A 356 -6.70 1.35 8.45
CA TYR A 356 -6.57 2.77 8.12
C TYR A 356 -7.78 3.55 8.62
N THR A 357 -7.54 4.65 9.30
CA THR A 357 -8.58 5.59 9.75
C THR A 357 -8.33 6.94 9.13
N GLU A 358 -9.25 7.40 8.29
CA GLU A 358 -9.15 8.67 7.63
C GLU A 358 -9.53 9.83 8.55
N LYS A 359 -8.76 10.90 8.49
CA LYS A 359 -9.20 12.20 8.99
C LYS A 359 -10.20 12.76 7.98
N CYS A 360 -11.48 12.82 8.22
CA CYS A 360 -12.51 13.31 7.29
C CYS A 360 -12.21 14.74 6.77
N SER A 361 -11.09 14.90 6.09
CA SER A 361 -10.57 16.12 5.50
C SER A 361 -10.53 16.00 3.98
N PRO A 362 -10.57 17.12 3.23
CA PRO A 362 -10.40 17.10 1.77
C PRO A 362 -9.07 16.50 1.31
N MET A 363 -8.08 16.39 2.20
CA MET A 363 -6.72 15.95 1.90
C MET A 363 -6.54 14.44 1.83
N ALA A 364 -7.56 13.62 2.18
CA ALA A 364 -7.55 12.15 2.12
C ALA A 364 -6.31 11.51 2.79
N GLU A 365 -5.90 12.04 3.94
CA GLU A 365 -4.86 11.49 4.80
C GLU A 365 -5.44 11.03 6.14
N GLY A 366 -4.70 10.21 6.88
CA GLY A 366 -5.16 9.67 8.15
C GLY A 366 -4.07 9.02 8.96
N VAL A 367 -4.48 8.13 9.84
CA VAL A 367 -3.60 7.30 10.65
C VAL A 367 -3.77 5.82 10.28
N ALA A 368 -2.69 5.04 10.43
CA ALA A 368 -2.73 3.61 10.15
C ALA A 368 -2.02 2.81 11.24
N CYS A 369 -2.58 1.67 11.61
CA CYS A 369 -1.93 0.70 12.46
C CYS A 369 -1.69 -0.59 11.69
N PHE A 370 -0.46 -1.12 11.80
CA PHE A 370 -0.10 -2.45 11.30
C PHE A 370 0.38 -3.31 12.45
N PHE A 371 -0.01 -4.58 12.46
CA PHE A 371 0.45 -5.56 13.44
C PHE A 371 0.86 -6.86 12.75
N ARG A 372 1.86 -7.52 13.33
CA ARG A 372 2.39 -8.78 12.81
C ARG A 372 1.44 -9.93 13.08
N LEU A 373 1.00 -10.61 12.02
CA LEU A 373 0.04 -11.72 12.08
C LEU A 373 0.56 -12.93 12.88
N SER A 374 1.88 -13.12 12.98
CA SER A 374 2.47 -14.18 13.80
C SER A 374 2.53 -13.83 15.30
N LYS A 375 2.23 -12.59 15.69
CA LYS A 375 2.23 -12.12 17.07
C LYS A 375 0.84 -11.80 17.60
N PHE A 376 -0.02 -11.26 16.75
CA PHE A 376 -1.32 -10.72 17.16
C PHE A 376 -2.45 -11.16 16.24
N ARG A 377 -3.64 -11.26 16.81
CA ARG A 377 -4.91 -11.37 16.11
C ARG A 377 -5.77 -10.15 16.47
N ALA A 378 -6.33 -9.47 15.49
CA ALA A 378 -7.30 -8.40 15.74
C ALA A 378 -8.66 -8.99 16.15
N LEU A 379 -9.23 -8.45 17.22
CA LEU A 379 -10.56 -8.81 17.71
C LEU A 379 -11.58 -7.74 17.37
N HIS A 380 -11.19 -6.46 17.48
CA HIS A 380 -12.02 -5.29 17.13
C HIS A 380 -11.17 -4.18 16.54
N GLU A 381 -11.82 -3.40 15.68
CA GLU A 381 -11.30 -2.17 15.10
C GLU A 381 -12.38 -1.10 15.22
N ARG A 382 -12.01 0.13 15.58
CA ARG A 382 -12.88 1.29 15.56
C ARG A 382 -12.14 2.51 15.02
N SER A 383 -12.71 3.10 13.99
CA SER A 383 -12.29 4.38 13.41
C SER A 383 -13.17 5.49 13.98
N ILE A 384 -12.55 6.50 14.59
CA ILE A 384 -13.23 7.56 15.35
C ILE A 384 -12.83 8.91 14.78
N VAL A 385 -13.82 9.76 14.46
CA VAL A 385 -13.65 11.18 14.20
C VAL A 385 -14.05 11.95 15.44
N LEU A 386 -13.11 12.60 16.13
CA LEU A 386 -13.34 13.19 17.45
C LEU A 386 -14.50 14.19 17.47
N ALA A 387 -14.61 15.05 16.47
CA ALA A 387 -15.70 16.03 16.36
C ALA A 387 -17.10 15.38 16.39
N THR A 388 -17.25 14.21 15.78
CA THR A 388 -18.50 13.43 15.79
C THR A 388 -18.73 12.81 17.16
N GLU A 389 -17.73 12.11 17.69
CA GLU A 389 -17.85 11.42 18.98
C GLU A 389 -18.10 12.39 20.15
N MET A 390 -17.50 13.59 20.14
CA MET A 390 -17.76 14.63 21.15
C MET A 390 -19.24 14.99 21.26
N THR A 391 -19.99 14.87 20.19
CA THR A 391 -21.43 15.23 20.16
C THR A 391 -22.35 14.03 20.38
N GLN A 392 -21.87 12.81 20.24
CA GLN A 392 -22.69 11.60 20.25
C GLN A 392 -22.45 10.70 21.48
N GLU A 393 -21.20 10.63 21.96
CA GLU A 393 -20.84 9.70 23.01
C GLU A 393 -21.10 10.26 24.42
N PRO A 394 -21.94 9.61 25.23
CA PRO A 394 -22.28 10.09 26.59
C PRO A 394 -21.06 10.24 27.50
N VAL A 395 -20.02 9.45 27.31
CA VAL A 395 -18.77 9.51 28.10
C VAL A 395 -18.04 10.85 27.93
N LEU A 396 -18.34 11.62 26.90
CA LEU A 396 -17.76 12.94 26.62
C LEU A 396 -18.72 14.11 26.93
N SER A 397 -19.90 13.86 27.49
CA SER A 397 -20.94 14.87 27.70
C SER A 397 -20.52 16.03 28.62
N ASP A 398 -19.71 15.77 29.64
CA ASP A 398 -19.14 16.79 30.52
C ASP A 398 -18.13 17.70 29.82
N ILE A 399 -17.32 17.13 28.93
CA ILE A 399 -16.37 17.88 28.08
C ILE A 399 -17.17 18.74 27.09
N LEU A 400 -18.16 18.17 26.41
CA LEU A 400 -19.03 18.89 25.48
C LEU A 400 -19.77 20.04 26.19
N ALA A 401 -20.28 19.83 27.39
CA ALA A 401 -20.94 20.87 28.20
C ALA A 401 -19.98 22.02 28.53
N SER A 402 -18.69 21.74 28.74
CA SER A 402 -17.67 22.77 28.96
C SER A 402 -17.33 23.51 27.65
N ILE A 403 -17.17 22.80 26.54
CA ILE A 403 -16.93 23.40 25.20
C ILE A 403 -18.07 24.32 24.80
N ASN A 404 -19.33 23.94 25.04
CA ASN A 404 -20.53 24.72 24.70
C ASN A 404 -20.66 26.06 25.45
N LYS A 405 -19.86 26.32 26.49
CA LYS A 405 -19.81 27.63 27.16
C LYS A 405 -19.14 28.72 26.32
N ASN A 406 -18.35 28.33 25.33
CA ASN A 406 -17.63 29.22 24.43
C ASN A 406 -17.92 28.85 22.97
N GLU A 407 -18.65 29.70 22.26
CA GLU A 407 -19.07 29.45 20.88
C GLU A 407 -17.90 29.35 19.90
N HIS A 408 -16.89 30.22 20.05
CA HIS A 408 -15.69 30.18 19.22
C HIS A 408 -14.91 28.87 19.37
N LEU A 409 -14.73 28.43 20.62
CA LEU A 409 -14.10 27.15 20.93
C LEU A 409 -14.89 25.98 20.35
N ARG A 410 -16.22 25.96 20.53
CA ARG A 410 -17.10 24.91 20.03
C ARG A 410 -16.99 24.79 18.50
N ASP A 411 -17.15 25.91 17.81
CA ASP A 411 -17.13 25.94 16.34
C ASP A 411 -15.75 25.54 15.81
N ARG A 412 -14.69 25.95 16.49
CA ARG A 412 -13.32 25.56 16.16
C ARG A 412 -13.12 24.05 16.31
N ILE A 413 -13.32 23.49 17.51
CA ILE A 413 -12.98 22.10 17.80
C ILE A 413 -13.84 21.11 17.01
N LEU A 414 -15.12 21.41 16.79
CA LEU A 414 -16.03 20.56 16.01
C LEU A 414 -15.77 20.64 14.49
N SER A 415 -15.03 21.65 14.02
CA SER A 415 -14.60 21.75 12.62
C SER A 415 -13.32 20.97 12.32
N LEU A 416 -12.60 20.47 13.33
CA LEU A 416 -11.30 19.84 13.15
C LEU A 416 -11.44 18.34 12.83
N PRO A 417 -10.78 17.85 11.77
CA PRO A 417 -10.89 16.47 11.30
C PRO A 417 -9.90 15.53 12.04
N THR A 418 -9.83 15.62 13.37
CA THR A 418 -8.90 14.77 14.14
C THR A 418 -9.46 13.36 14.30
N ALA A 419 -8.64 12.37 13.98
CA ALA A 419 -8.99 10.96 14.06
C ALA A 419 -8.30 10.27 15.24
N LEU A 420 -9.01 9.31 15.84
CA LEU A 420 -8.48 8.33 16.77
C LEU A 420 -8.77 6.93 16.21
N GLN A 421 -7.74 6.15 16.02
CA GLN A 421 -7.84 4.75 15.63
C GLN A 421 -7.67 3.85 16.84
N ILE A 422 -8.57 2.88 17.01
CA ILE A 422 -8.52 1.91 18.11
C ILE A 422 -8.47 0.49 17.53
N LEU A 423 -7.54 -0.32 18.03
CA LEU A 423 -7.48 -1.75 17.76
C LEU A 423 -7.46 -2.53 19.07
N LEU A 424 -8.28 -3.57 19.18
CA LEU A 424 -8.16 -4.57 20.22
C LEU A 424 -7.46 -5.79 19.64
N LEU A 425 -6.28 -6.10 20.15
CA LEU A 425 -5.43 -7.20 19.71
C LEU A 425 -5.32 -8.26 20.80
N GLU A 426 -5.31 -9.53 20.37
CA GLU A 426 -4.97 -10.66 21.23
C GLU A 426 -3.56 -11.15 20.87
N PRO A 427 -2.62 -11.18 21.84
CA PRO A 427 -1.29 -11.75 21.62
C PRO A 427 -1.39 -13.28 21.52
N LEU A 428 -0.99 -13.85 20.38
CA LEU A 428 -1.09 -15.29 20.11
C LEU A 428 -0.23 -16.15 21.06
N GLU A 429 0.86 -15.60 21.55
CA GLU A 429 1.79 -16.27 22.46
C GLU A 429 1.34 -16.25 23.93
N LEU A 430 0.36 -15.44 24.27
CA LEU A 430 -0.14 -15.22 25.64
C LEU A 430 -1.68 -15.24 25.66
N PRO A 431 -2.29 -16.41 25.49
CA PRO A 431 -3.76 -16.54 25.54
C PRO A 431 -4.34 -15.94 26.84
N GLY A 432 -5.43 -15.21 26.72
CA GLY A 432 -6.07 -14.56 27.85
C GLY A 432 -5.46 -13.19 28.22
N ARG A 433 -4.53 -12.64 27.43
CA ARG A 433 -4.12 -11.24 27.48
C ARG A 433 -4.73 -10.47 26.33
N LEU A 434 -4.96 -9.18 26.51
CA LEU A 434 -5.48 -8.28 25.48
C LEU A 434 -4.65 -7.00 25.44
N LEU A 435 -4.48 -6.44 24.24
CA LEU A 435 -3.80 -5.18 24.00
C LEU A 435 -4.75 -4.22 23.29
N LEU A 436 -5.07 -3.10 23.92
CA LEU A 436 -5.82 -2.00 23.33
C LEU A 436 -4.82 -0.97 22.79
N VAL A 437 -4.80 -0.83 21.48
CA VAL A 437 -3.90 0.10 20.78
C VAL A 437 -4.70 1.30 20.33
N ALA A 438 -4.26 2.49 20.70
CA ALA A 438 -4.79 3.77 20.24
C ALA A 438 -3.72 4.50 19.43
N ASN A 439 -4.10 5.06 18.28
CA ASN A 439 -3.24 5.84 17.40
C ASN A 439 -3.95 7.13 16.99
N THR A 440 -3.27 8.28 17.13
CA THR A 440 -3.85 9.58 16.81
C THR A 440 -2.82 10.53 16.20
N HIS A 441 -3.31 11.61 15.59
CA HIS A 441 -2.52 12.76 15.21
C HIS A 441 -3.32 14.03 15.55
N LEU A 442 -2.88 14.73 16.60
CA LEU A 442 -3.59 15.90 17.13
C LEU A 442 -3.35 17.16 16.28
N TYR A 443 -4.10 18.21 16.59
CA TYR A 443 -4.09 19.46 15.83
C TYR A 443 -2.72 20.15 15.87
N TYR A 444 -2.22 20.55 14.71
CA TYR A 444 -0.83 20.98 14.50
C TYR A 444 -0.53 22.45 14.85
N HIS A 445 -1.55 23.36 14.89
CA HIS A 445 -1.30 24.79 14.99
C HIS A 445 -0.59 25.17 16.30
N PRO A 446 0.52 25.97 16.26
CA PRO A 446 1.35 26.25 17.45
C PRO A 446 0.56 26.83 18.64
N ASP A 447 -0.31 27.82 18.39
CA ASP A 447 -1.05 28.56 19.42
C ASP A 447 -2.35 27.85 19.87
N SER A 448 -2.40 26.51 19.82
CA SER A 448 -3.62 25.74 20.06
C SER A 448 -3.44 24.64 21.10
N ASP A 449 -2.69 24.92 22.19
CA ASP A 449 -2.49 23.95 23.26
C ASP A 449 -3.80 23.53 23.93
N HIS A 450 -4.75 24.49 24.08
CA HIS A 450 -6.11 24.22 24.58
C HIS A 450 -6.86 23.20 23.72
N ILE A 451 -6.75 23.28 22.39
CA ILE A 451 -7.36 22.33 21.45
C ILE A 451 -6.70 20.96 21.58
N ARG A 452 -5.36 20.90 21.58
CA ARG A 452 -4.62 19.64 21.73
C ARG A 452 -4.93 18.94 23.04
N LEU A 453 -5.01 19.71 24.13
CA LEU A 453 -5.34 19.17 25.44
C LEU A 453 -6.79 18.64 25.50
N LEU A 454 -7.76 19.35 24.90
CA LEU A 454 -9.14 18.86 24.75
C LEU A 454 -9.19 17.57 23.91
N GLN A 455 -8.51 17.55 22.77
CA GLN A 455 -8.47 16.37 21.89
C GLN A 455 -7.82 15.18 22.62
N ALA A 456 -6.68 15.40 23.29
CA ALA A 456 -6.02 14.37 24.07
C ALA A 456 -6.91 13.84 25.21
N TYR A 457 -7.63 14.74 25.87
CA TYR A 457 -8.57 14.37 26.95
C TYR A 457 -9.75 13.55 26.41
N CYS A 458 -10.35 13.94 25.30
CA CYS A 458 -11.38 13.14 24.64
C CYS A 458 -10.87 11.76 24.22
N CYS A 459 -9.69 11.71 23.62
CA CYS A 459 -9.08 10.43 23.19
C CYS A 459 -8.88 9.48 24.38
N ILE A 460 -8.26 9.95 25.47
CA ILE A 460 -7.98 9.07 26.61
C ILE A 460 -9.27 8.64 27.34
N ARG A 461 -10.30 9.50 27.41
CA ARG A 461 -11.62 9.15 27.94
C ARG A 461 -12.29 8.05 27.14
N LEU A 462 -12.19 8.10 25.80
CA LEU A 462 -12.69 7.04 24.91
C LEU A 462 -11.89 5.74 25.08
N VAL A 463 -10.57 5.83 25.22
CA VAL A 463 -9.70 4.66 25.49
C VAL A 463 -10.07 4.00 26.83
N GLU A 464 -10.25 4.78 27.90
CA GLU A 464 -10.68 4.27 29.21
C GLU A 464 -12.05 3.59 29.12
N TRP A 465 -13.01 4.24 28.47
CA TRP A 465 -14.35 3.69 28.31
C TRP A 465 -14.31 2.36 27.55
N MET A 466 -13.59 2.30 26.42
CA MET A 466 -13.46 1.07 25.65
C MET A 466 -12.67 -0.02 26.39
N GLN A 467 -11.66 0.35 27.19
CA GLN A 467 -10.97 -0.60 28.07
C GLN A 467 -11.96 -1.25 29.04
N GLY A 468 -12.90 -0.46 29.65
CA GLY A 468 -13.97 -0.95 30.48
C GLY A 468 -14.92 -1.91 29.77
N GLU A 469 -15.47 -1.50 28.63
CA GLU A 469 -16.34 -2.32 27.78
C GLU A 469 -15.71 -3.67 27.39
N TYR A 470 -14.43 -3.64 27.01
CA TYR A 470 -13.73 -4.88 26.65
C TYR A 470 -13.39 -5.72 27.88
N THR A 471 -13.17 -5.10 29.04
CA THR A 471 -12.98 -5.82 30.31
C THR A 471 -14.25 -6.59 30.70
N GLU A 472 -15.42 -5.96 30.58
CA GLU A 472 -16.71 -6.61 30.83
C GLU A 472 -16.97 -7.74 29.82
N LYS A 473 -16.68 -7.48 28.53
CA LYS A 473 -16.95 -8.43 27.45
C LYS A 473 -16.06 -9.68 27.51
N TYR A 474 -14.78 -9.51 27.82
CA TYR A 474 -13.80 -10.60 27.74
C TYR A 474 -13.34 -11.13 29.12
N GLY A 475 -13.72 -10.48 30.20
CA GLY A 475 -13.29 -10.85 31.56
C GLY A 475 -11.82 -10.55 31.88
N VAL A 476 -11.13 -9.82 30.98
CA VAL A 476 -9.71 -9.48 31.09
C VAL A 476 -9.53 -8.01 30.72
N MET A 477 -8.84 -7.26 31.58
CA MET A 477 -8.51 -5.86 31.30
C MET A 477 -7.42 -5.76 30.25
N PRO A 478 -7.67 -5.12 29.09
CA PRO A 478 -6.64 -4.90 28.08
C PRO A 478 -5.51 -3.99 28.61
N ALA A 479 -4.26 -4.36 28.34
CA ALA A 479 -3.15 -3.40 28.45
C ALA A 479 -3.28 -2.33 27.36
N VAL A 480 -2.86 -1.10 27.64
CA VAL A 480 -3.01 0.02 26.73
C VAL A 480 -1.68 0.43 26.11
N ILE A 481 -1.68 0.64 24.81
CA ILE A 481 -0.69 1.42 24.04
C ILE A 481 -1.43 2.61 23.45
N PHE A 482 -0.96 3.82 23.74
CA PHE A 482 -1.45 5.02 23.08
C PHE A 482 -0.28 5.74 22.42
N ALA A 483 -0.22 5.64 21.10
CA ALA A 483 0.86 6.19 20.30
C ALA A 483 0.35 7.27 19.33
N GLY A 484 1.25 8.11 18.85
CA GLY A 484 0.89 9.11 17.87
C GLY A 484 1.80 10.32 17.85
N ASP A 485 1.46 11.23 16.93
CA ASP A 485 1.92 12.61 16.92
C ASP A 485 0.92 13.48 17.69
N PHE A 486 1.30 13.86 18.89
CA PHE A 486 0.44 14.68 19.76
C PHE A 486 0.60 16.18 19.51
N ASN A 487 1.51 16.58 18.63
CA ASN A 487 1.83 17.98 18.34
C ASN A 487 2.06 18.84 19.60
N SER A 488 2.51 18.21 20.69
CA SER A 488 2.62 18.80 22.02
C SER A 488 3.94 18.40 22.68
N CYS A 489 4.72 19.39 23.08
CA CYS A 489 5.98 19.16 23.78
C CYS A 489 5.75 18.71 25.24
N PRO A 490 6.76 18.09 25.90
CA PRO A 490 6.64 17.56 27.26
C PRO A 490 6.31 18.59 28.34
N ALA A 491 6.51 19.87 28.07
CA ALA A 491 6.20 20.96 29.01
C ALA A 491 4.71 21.31 29.08
N PHE A 492 3.89 20.77 28.19
CA PHE A 492 2.47 21.09 28.05
C PHE A 492 1.56 20.02 28.67
N GLY A 493 0.30 20.39 28.86
CA GLY A 493 -0.72 19.61 29.56
C GLY A 493 -1.04 18.27 28.94
N VAL A 494 -0.82 18.08 27.63
CA VAL A 494 -1.02 16.76 26.98
C VAL A 494 -0.09 15.71 27.58
N TYR A 495 1.21 15.98 27.67
CA TYR A 495 2.17 15.06 28.27
C TYR A 495 1.89 14.85 29.77
N GLN A 496 1.56 15.95 30.48
CA GLN A 496 1.16 15.90 31.90
C GLN A 496 -0.07 15.00 32.08
N LEU A 497 -1.12 15.17 31.26
CA LEU A 497 -2.34 14.35 31.34
C LEU A 497 -2.00 12.87 31.19
N MET A 498 -1.19 12.52 30.18
CA MET A 498 -0.85 11.13 29.89
C MET A 498 0.00 10.49 31.01
N THR A 499 0.96 11.21 31.56
CA THR A 499 1.93 10.63 32.51
C THR A 499 1.60 10.84 34.00
N CYS A 500 0.90 11.94 34.34
CA CYS A 500 0.50 12.24 35.72
C CYS A 500 -0.99 11.96 35.97
N GLY A 501 -1.77 11.71 34.90
CA GLY A 501 -3.21 11.42 35.02
C GLY A 501 -4.09 12.64 35.35
N TYR A 502 -3.52 13.85 35.39
CA TYR A 502 -4.26 15.02 35.86
C TYR A 502 -3.71 16.32 35.29
N VAL A 503 -4.61 17.20 34.83
CA VAL A 503 -4.32 18.61 34.52
C VAL A 503 -5.37 19.50 35.21
N SER A 504 -4.88 20.46 36.02
CA SER A 504 -5.74 21.42 36.76
C SER A 504 -6.53 22.32 35.81
N GLN A 505 -7.71 22.75 36.26
CA GLN A 505 -8.50 23.80 35.57
C GLN A 505 -7.73 25.14 35.39
N ASP A 506 -6.72 25.38 36.22
CA ASP A 506 -5.89 26.60 36.19
C ASP A 506 -4.66 26.46 35.29
N SER A 507 -4.54 25.35 34.55
CA SER A 507 -3.45 25.17 33.59
C SER A 507 -3.47 26.25 32.52
N ARG A 508 -2.30 26.80 32.22
CA ARG A 508 -2.13 27.82 31.16
C ARG A 508 -2.56 27.32 29.78
N ASP A 509 -2.44 26.03 29.54
CA ASP A 509 -2.80 25.44 28.26
C ASP A 509 -4.27 25.64 27.91
N TRP A 510 -5.18 25.63 28.91
CA TRP A 510 -6.59 25.90 28.68
C TRP A 510 -6.89 27.29 28.11
N CYS A 511 -5.95 28.25 28.27
CA CYS A 511 -6.08 29.64 27.85
C CYS A 511 -4.99 30.04 26.85
N SER A 512 -4.40 29.12 26.09
CA SER A 512 -3.38 29.41 25.08
C SER A 512 -3.92 30.33 23.96
N ASN A 513 -5.23 30.33 23.74
CA ASN A 513 -5.97 31.34 22.95
C ASN A 513 -7.10 31.92 23.83
N VAL A 514 -7.09 33.24 24.02
CA VAL A 514 -8.05 33.92 24.92
C VAL A 514 -9.48 33.85 24.40
N GLU A 515 -9.69 33.94 23.09
CA GLU A 515 -11.01 33.89 22.45
C GLU A 515 -11.62 32.49 22.50
N GLU A 516 -10.78 31.46 22.44
CA GLU A 516 -11.15 30.05 22.47
C GLU A 516 -10.87 29.41 23.84
N ALA A 517 -10.72 30.18 24.92
CA ALA A 517 -10.34 29.66 26.23
C ALA A 517 -11.34 28.63 26.78
N VAL A 518 -10.80 27.58 27.37
CA VAL A 518 -11.55 26.54 28.09
C VAL A 518 -11.66 26.95 29.54
N VAL A 519 -12.87 27.06 30.07
CA VAL A 519 -13.10 27.54 31.45
C VAL A 519 -13.74 26.46 32.34
N GLY A 520 -13.13 26.24 33.51
CA GLY A 520 -13.66 25.38 34.54
C GLY A 520 -13.66 23.89 34.19
N LEU A 521 -12.72 23.46 33.36
CA LEU A 521 -12.49 22.06 33.02
C LEU A 521 -11.16 21.60 33.62
N GLU A 522 -11.18 20.51 34.36
CA GLU A 522 -10.00 19.75 34.72
C GLU A 522 -9.97 18.43 33.94
N ALA A 523 -8.80 17.98 33.51
CA ALA A 523 -8.66 16.71 32.86
C ALA A 523 -8.12 15.65 33.82
N ARG A 524 -8.77 14.48 33.82
CA ARG A 524 -8.39 13.32 34.65
C ARG A 524 -8.45 12.04 33.83
N GLN A 525 -7.47 11.18 34.05
CA GLN A 525 -7.44 9.83 33.49
C GLN A 525 -6.91 8.83 34.52
N LYS A 526 -7.25 7.54 34.40
CA LYS A 526 -6.99 6.49 35.39
C LYS A 526 -5.94 5.47 34.96
N ILE A 527 -5.58 5.41 33.70
CA ILE A 527 -4.60 4.45 33.18
C ILE A 527 -3.20 4.96 33.54
N LEU A 528 -2.43 4.16 34.25
CA LEU A 528 -1.06 4.54 34.60
C LEU A 528 -0.16 4.40 33.41
N LEU A 529 -0.02 5.48 32.66
CA LEU A 529 0.77 5.55 31.43
C LEU A 529 2.18 6.08 31.70
N ALA A 530 3.15 5.53 30.99
CA ALA A 530 4.51 6.05 30.92
C ALA A 530 4.94 6.17 29.46
N SER A 531 5.87 7.10 29.14
CA SER A 531 6.46 7.20 27.82
C SER A 531 7.51 6.12 27.59
N ALA A 532 7.32 5.27 26.60
CA ALA A 532 8.24 4.18 26.26
C ALA A 532 9.61 4.70 25.80
N CYS A 533 9.64 5.79 25.02
CA CYS A 533 10.88 6.39 24.52
C CYS A 533 11.42 7.52 25.43
N GLY A 534 10.75 7.79 26.58
CA GLY A 534 11.11 8.89 27.45
C GLY A 534 10.82 10.26 26.81
N ILE A 535 11.72 11.20 27.02
CA ILE A 535 11.65 12.57 26.46
C ILE A 535 12.92 12.81 25.67
N PRO A 536 12.99 12.40 24.39
CA PRO A 536 14.11 12.77 23.52
C PRO A 536 14.11 14.29 23.26
N SER A 537 15.25 14.84 22.90
CA SER A 537 15.38 16.27 22.61
C SER A 537 14.49 16.72 21.46
N TYR A 538 14.23 15.83 20.52
CA TYR A 538 13.34 16.06 19.38
C TYR A 538 12.81 14.73 18.83
N THR A 539 11.63 14.78 18.25
CA THR A 539 11.08 13.76 17.34
C THR A 539 10.71 14.39 16.00
N ASN A 540 10.47 15.71 15.97
CA ASN A 540 10.37 16.53 14.76
C ASN A 540 11.54 17.53 14.73
N TYR A 541 12.18 17.68 13.56
CA TYR A 541 13.33 18.55 13.38
C TYR A 541 13.29 19.25 12.01
N THR A 542 12.78 20.47 11.96
CA THR A 542 12.79 21.32 10.77
C THR A 542 13.64 22.57 10.99
N ARG A 543 13.87 23.39 9.95
CA ARG A 543 14.55 24.67 10.10
C ARG A 543 13.84 25.61 11.09
N GLY A 544 12.51 25.56 11.14
CA GLY A 544 11.68 26.46 11.94
C GLY A 544 11.29 25.91 13.30
N PHE A 545 11.44 24.60 13.53
CA PHE A 545 10.97 23.95 14.76
C PHE A 545 11.80 22.72 15.10
N GLN A 546 12.06 22.54 16.40
CA GLN A 546 12.72 21.36 16.96
C GLN A 546 12.01 21.01 18.26
N GLY A 547 11.48 19.79 18.38
CA GLY A 547 10.79 19.38 19.60
C GLY A 547 10.36 17.92 19.61
N CYS A 548 10.04 17.44 20.81
CA CYS A 548 9.45 16.12 21.02
C CYS A 548 7.92 16.27 20.93
N LEU A 549 7.33 15.74 19.87
CA LEU A 549 5.89 15.80 19.58
C LEU A 549 5.23 14.42 19.55
N ASP A 550 6.04 13.37 19.29
CA ASP A 550 5.60 12.00 19.12
C ASP A 550 5.87 11.19 20.38
N TYR A 551 4.93 10.32 20.74
CA TYR A 551 5.07 9.47 21.90
C TYR A 551 4.51 8.07 21.68
N ILE A 552 5.03 7.09 22.43
CA ILE A 552 4.45 5.78 22.65
C ILE A 552 4.18 5.69 24.15
N PHE A 553 2.96 6.01 24.57
CA PHE A 553 2.52 5.80 25.94
C PHE A 553 2.09 4.35 26.14
N TYR A 554 2.45 3.75 27.26
CA TYR A 554 2.12 2.36 27.58
C TYR A 554 1.63 2.21 29.02
N ASP A 555 0.71 1.29 29.25
CA ASP A 555 0.21 0.92 30.58
C ASP A 555 1.32 0.23 31.39
N CYS A 556 1.90 0.98 32.33
CA CYS A 556 3.03 0.49 33.11
C CYS A 556 2.63 -0.52 34.22
N MET A 557 1.33 -0.77 34.42
CA MET A 557 0.86 -1.81 35.32
C MET A 557 0.82 -3.20 34.66
N GLN A 558 0.79 -3.28 33.34
CA GLN A 558 0.70 -4.53 32.60
C GLN A 558 1.87 -4.77 31.67
N LEU A 559 2.62 -3.72 31.35
CA LEU A 559 3.76 -3.74 30.41
C LEU A 559 4.99 -3.13 31.06
N VAL A 560 6.16 -3.58 30.65
CA VAL A 560 7.44 -2.98 31.05
C VAL A 560 8.29 -2.68 29.79
N ARG A 561 8.89 -1.51 29.78
CA ARG A 561 9.86 -1.12 28.76
C ARG A 561 11.18 -1.88 28.96
N GLU A 562 11.63 -2.63 27.96
CA GLU A 562 12.92 -3.34 28.00
C GLU A 562 14.00 -2.63 27.18
N HIS A 563 13.67 -2.11 26.00
CA HIS A 563 14.65 -1.52 25.12
C HIS A 563 14.06 -0.36 24.31
N VAL A 564 14.86 0.66 24.06
CA VAL A 564 14.52 1.81 23.21
C VAL A 564 15.61 2.00 22.16
N VAL A 565 15.22 2.20 20.93
CA VAL A 565 16.18 2.55 19.86
C VAL A 565 16.55 4.03 20.02
N PRO A 566 17.84 4.37 20.18
CA PRO A 566 18.29 5.74 20.34
C PRO A 566 17.86 6.63 19.16
N MET A 567 17.61 7.91 19.44
CA MET A 567 17.41 8.91 18.38
C MET A 567 18.72 9.13 17.60
N PRO A 568 18.65 9.58 16.34
CA PRO A 568 19.85 9.96 15.61
C PRO A 568 20.56 11.14 16.30
N THR A 569 21.86 11.26 16.13
CA THR A 569 22.62 12.38 16.69
C THR A 569 22.28 13.71 16.01
N HIS A 570 22.58 14.81 16.67
CA HIS A 570 22.36 16.14 16.10
C HIS A 570 23.10 16.30 14.76
N GLU A 571 24.35 15.82 14.66
CA GLU A 571 25.13 15.86 13.42
C GLU A 571 24.46 15.07 12.29
N GLN A 572 23.80 13.95 12.60
CA GLN A 572 23.11 13.15 11.59
C GLN A 572 21.86 13.87 11.04
N VAL A 573 21.07 14.53 11.89
CA VAL A 573 19.85 15.23 11.44
C VAL A 573 20.14 16.57 10.78
N THR A 574 21.32 17.17 11.07
CA THR A 574 21.75 18.45 10.49
C THR A 574 22.74 18.31 9.34
N GLN A 575 23.05 17.08 8.92
CA GLN A 575 23.95 16.84 7.80
C GLN A 575 23.53 17.59 6.52
N GLU A 576 22.23 17.66 6.27
CA GLU A 576 21.63 18.42 5.17
C GLU A 576 20.73 19.57 5.72
N GLU A 577 21.19 20.21 6.82
CA GLU A 577 20.56 21.33 7.53
C GLU A 577 19.43 20.88 8.48
N ALA A 578 18.41 20.19 8.00
CA ALA A 578 17.24 19.75 8.77
C ALA A 578 16.52 18.58 8.04
N LEU A 579 15.39 18.14 8.57
CA LEU A 579 14.52 17.10 8.02
C LEU A 579 13.30 17.73 7.30
N PRO A 580 12.72 17.08 6.26
CA PRO A 580 13.25 15.89 5.59
C PRO A 580 14.53 16.20 4.78
N SER A 581 15.22 15.14 4.35
CA SER A 581 16.45 15.25 3.55
C SER A 581 16.58 14.05 2.60
N ALA A 582 17.67 13.98 1.84
CA ALA A 582 17.93 12.81 1.00
C ALA A 582 18.10 11.52 1.81
N HIS A 583 18.46 11.61 3.10
CA HIS A 583 18.68 10.48 3.99
C HIS A 583 17.56 10.21 4.99
N PHE A 584 16.67 11.18 5.19
CA PHE A 584 15.52 11.09 6.09
C PHE A 584 14.22 11.37 5.32
N PRO A 585 13.32 10.39 5.20
CA PRO A 585 12.13 10.52 4.35
C PRO A 585 11.00 11.35 4.94
N SER A 586 11.07 11.71 6.23
CA SER A 586 10.09 12.52 6.97
C SER A 586 10.80 13.63 7.75
N ASP A 587 10.08 14.67 8.11
CA ASP A 587 10.50 15.70 9.07
C ASP A 587 10.41 15.22 10.53
N HIS A 588 9.82 14.05 10.75
CA HIS A 588 9.83 13.31 12.01
C HIS A 588 10.83 12.16 12.00
N VAL A 589 11.16 11.66 13.20
CA VAL A 589 12.02 10.51 13.43
C VAL A 589 11.21 9.41 14.13
N ALA A 590 11.20 8.22 13.56
CA ALA A 590 10.49 7.08 14.12
C ALA A 590 10.88 6.81 15.58
N GLN A 591 9.91 6.72 16.48
CA GLN A 591 10.09 6.20 17.84
C GLN A 591 9.96 4.67 17.82
N VAL A 592 10.87 3.97 18.48
CA VAL A 592 10.90 2.51 18.49
C VAL A 592 11.22 1.99 19.88
N ALA A 593 10.31 1.25 20.48
CA ALA A 593 10.47 0.66 21.80
C ALA A 593 10.07 -0.81 21.82
N THR A 594 10.82 -1.63 22.56
CA THR A 594 10.46 -3.02 22.86
C THR A 594 9.85 -3.09 24.25
N LEU A 595 8.65 -3.63 24.32
CA LEU A 595 7.86 -3.81 25.51
C LEU A 595 7.69 -5.31 25.82
N ARG A 596 7.60 -5.64 27.12
CA ARG A 596 7.35 -6.99 27.61
C ARG A 596 6.11 -6.99 28.50
N TRP A 597 5.32 -8.05 28.42
CA TRP A 597 4.22 -8.31 29.33
C TRP A 597 4.72 -8.64 30.76
N LEU A 598 4.07 -8.04 31.78
CA LEU A 598 4.32 -8.34 33.17
C LEU A 598 3.67 -9.65 33.62
#